data_1aafa8c74c420c77ddc6431c42b49377
#
_entry.id   1aafa8c74c420c77ddc6431c42b49377
#
_cell.length_a   1.000
_cell.length_b   1.000
_cell.length_c   1.000
_cell.angle_alpha   90.00
_cell.angle_beta   90.00
_cell.angle_gamma   90.00
#
_symmetry.space_group_name_H-M   'P 1'
#
loop_
_entity.id
_entity.type
_entity.pdbx_description
1 polymer ?
#
loop_
_entity_poly.entity_id
_entity_poly.type
_entity_poly.pdbx_seq_one_letter_code
_entity_poly.pdbx_strand_id
1 'polypeptide(L)'
;MSAGMSTINTVLKAGATASALAQLCKIKSYPQLGGERETIETTDLEDNAQTFVPGVQSVSAMQFTCNYDKEKFDAIKKTANTDQIYELDFGADGKDGKFSWKGQHDIFVNEGAVNGAREMTLSILPSTEV
;
A
#
# COMPACT_ATOMS: atom_id res chain seq x y z
N MET A 1 -2.15 1.96 -28.70
CA MET A 1 -1.49 1.00 -27.82
C MET A 1 -0.65 1.75 -26.79
N SER A 2 -0.84 1.48 -25.52
CA SER A 2 -0.06 2.13 -24.49
C SER A 2 1.20 1.34 -24.19
N ALA A 3 2.31 2.06 -24.00
CA ALA A 3 3.55 1.47 -23.51
C ALA A 3 3.46 1.24 -22.00
N GLY A 4 4.23 0.29 -21.50
CA GLY A 4 4.37 0.10 -20.05
C GLY A 4 5.00 1.32 -19.40
N MET A 5 4.65 1.54 -18.14
CA MET A 5 5.19 2.66 -17.35
C MET A 5 6.30 2.17 -16.44
N SER A 6 7.32 3.02 -16.26
CA SER A 6 8.38 2.78 -15.30
C SER A 6 7.90 3.02 -13.87
N THR A 7 8.54 2.36 -12.90
CA THR A 7 8.31 2.64 -11.47
C THR A 7 9.08 3.87 -10.97
N ILE A 8 9.77 4.59 -11.86
CA ILE A 8 10.51 5.79 -11.48
C ILE A 8 9.54 6.88 -10.97
N ASN A 9 9.97 7.66 -9.98
CA ASN A 9 9.16 8.70 -9.33
C ASN A 9 7.91 8.18 -8.61
N THR A 10 7.97 6.96 -8.09
CA THR A 10 6.92 6.43 -7.21
C THR A 10 7.14 6.96 -5.80
N VAL A 11 6.13 7.61 -5.22
CA VAL A 11 6.23 8.29 -3.93
C VAL A 11 5.12 7.81 -3.00
N LEU A 12 5.49 7.44 -1.77
CA LEU A 12 4.53 7.07 -0.73
C LEU A 12 4.37 8.22 0.26
N LYS A 13 3.14 8.67 0.44
CA LYS A 13 2.79 9.77 1.34
C LYS A 13 1.82 9.31 2.40
N ALA A 14 1.82 9.98 3.54
CA ALA A 14 0.85 9.75 4.61
C ALA A 14 0.60 11.03 5.40
N GLY A 15 -0.55 11.10 6.04
CA GLY A 15 -0.90 12.20 6.91
C GLY A 15 -2.20 11.95 7.65
N ALA A 16 -2.50 12.79 8.62
CA ALA A 16 -3.74 12.70 9.39
C ALA A 16 -4.98 13.05 8.55
N THR A 17 -4.81 13.90 7.53
CA THR A 17 -5.87 14.29 6.60
C THR A 17 -5.35 14.25 5.16
N ALA A 18 -6.28 14.19 4.20
CA ALA A 18 -5.92 14.17 2.78
C ALA A 18 -5.19 15.44 2.32
N SER A 19 -5.35 16.56 3.03
CA SER A 19 -4.67 17.82 2.69
C SER A 19 -3.32 17.98 3.39
N ALA A 20 -2.96 17.09 4.31
CA ALA A 20 -1.73 17.17 5.10
C ALA A 20 -0.78 16.01 4.82
N LEU A 21 -0.79 15.49 3.59
CA LEU A 21 0.06 14.38 3.20
C LEU A 21 1.50 14.84 3.03
N ALA A 22 2.43 14.02 3.53
CA ALA A 22 3.87 14.24 3.38
C ALA A 22 4.56 12.93 3.04
N GLN A 23 5.64 12.99 2.28
CA GLN A 23 6.41 11.80 1.92
C GLN A 23 6.97 11.13 3.18
N LEU A 24 6.71 9.82 3.33
CA LEU A 24 7.22 9.04 4.46
C LEU A 24 8.70 8.71 4.28
N CYS A 25 9.04 8.12 3.15
CA CYS A 25 10.40 7.72 2.84
C CYS A 25 10.50 7.40 1.35
N LYS A 26 11.72 7.20 0.88
CA LYS A 26 11.96 6.74 -0.49
C LYS A 26 11.82 5.22 -0.53
N ILE A 27 10.85 4.72 -1.26
CA ILE A 27 10.58 3.29 -1.34
C ILE A 27 11.33 2.64 -2.50
N LYS A 28 11.73 1.40 -2.30
CA LYS A 28 12.40 0.57 -3.31
C LYS A 28 11.42 -0.34 -4.04
N SER A 29 10.36 -0.73 -3.35
CA SER A 29 9.33 -1.59 -3.92
C SER A 29 7.99 -1.34 -3.25
N TYR A 30 6.93 -1.69 -3.94
CA TYR A 30 5.58 -1.62 -3.41
C TYR A 30 4.84 -2.93 -3.71
N PRO A 31 3.84 -3.29 -2.87
CA PRO A 31 3.06 -4.51 -3.06
C PRO A 31 1.91 -4.29 -4.04
N GLN A 32 1.15 -5.34 -4.29
CA GLN A 32 -0.10 -5.23 -5.03
C GLN A 32 -1.04 -4.25 -4.33
N LEU A 33 -1.61 -3.34 -5.11
CA LEU A 33 -2.57 -2.36 -4.62
C LEU A 33 -3.99 -2.84 -4.94
N GLY A 34 -4.84 -2.85 -3.91
CA GLY A 34 -6.16 -3.41 -4.03
C GLY A 34 -6.15 -4.93 -4.00
N GLY A 35 -7.29 -5.53 -3.87
CA GLY A 35 -7.45 -6.98 -3.87
C GLY A 35 -8.61 -7.39 -4.73
N GLU A 36 -8.71 -8.67 -5.01
CA GLU A 36 -9.84 -9.22 -5.70
C GLU A 36 -11.04 -9.26 -4.76
N ARG A 37 -12.23 -9.03 -5.31
CA ARG A 37 -13.46 -9.20 -4.56
C ARG A 37 -13.75 -10.68 -4.44
N GLU A 38 -14.24 -11.10 -3.27
CA GLU A 38 -14.77 -12.43 -3.09
C GLU A 38 -16.02 -12.59 -3.94
N THR A 39 -16.26 -13.82 -4.41
CA THR A 39 -17.49 -14.14 -5.11
C THR A 39 -18.41 -14.91 -4.15
N ILE A 40 -19.69 -14.53 -4.15
CA ILE A 40 -20.71 -15.20 -3.34
C ILE A 40 -21.61 -15.98 -4.29
N GLU A 41 -21.70 -17.30 -4.09
CA GLU A 41 -22.53 -18.13 -4.93
C GLU A 41 -24.00 -17.93 -4.56
N THR A 42 -24.80 -17.60 -5.56
CA THR A 42 -26.24 -17.37 -5.42
C THR A 42 -27.09 -18.42 -6.16
N THR A 43 -26.45 -19.49 -6.63
CA THR A 43 -27.13 -20.61 -7.30
C THR A 43 -28.15 -21.28 -6.38
N ASP A 44 -29.35 -21.50 -6.87
CA ASP A 44 -30.36 -22.26 -6.14
C ASP A 44 -30.76 -23.54 -6.91
N LEU A 45 -31.71 -24.31 -6.37
CA LEU A 45 -32.10 -25.56 -6.96
C LEU A 45 -32.86 -25.44 -8.30
N GLU A 46 -33.31 -24.24 -8.63
CA GLU A 46 -33.98 -23.96 -9.91
C GLU A 46 -33.03 -23.47 -11.00
N ASP A 47 -31.80 -23.13 -10.62
CA ASP A 47 -30.82 -22.62 -11.58
C ASP A 47 -30.22 -23.73 -12.45
N ASN A 48 -30.10 -23.47 -13.73
CA ASN A 48 -29.44 -24.37 -14.68
C ASN A 48 -27.93 -24.13 -14.77
N ALA A 49 -27.45 -23.04 -14.21
CA ALA A 49 -26.03 -22.66 -14.18
C ALA A 49 -25.71 -22.00 -12.85
N GLN A 50 -24.43 -22.05 -12.44
CA GLN A 50 -24.00 -21.37 -11.24
C GLN A 50 -24.06 -19.85 -11.43
N THR A 51 -24.54 -19.15 -10.38
CA THR A 51 -24.63 -17.70 -10.34
C THR A 51 -23.82 -17.16 -9.17
N PHE A 52 -23.17 -16.01 -9.38
CA PHE A 52 -22.30 -15.39 -8.38
C PHE A 52 -22.56 -13.90 -8.31
N VAL A 53 -22.37 -13.32 -7.14
CA VAL A 53 -22.36 -11.86 -6.94
C VAL A 53 -21.03 -11.45 -6.32
N PRO A 54 -20.53 -10.23 -6.61
CA PRO A 54 -19.29 -9.76 -5.98
C PRO A 54 -19.50 -9.54 -4.48
N GLY A 55 -18.52 -9.99 -3.70
CA GLY A 55 -18.47 -9.72 -2.27
C GLY A 55 -17.57 -8.52 -1.97
N VAL A 56 -17.04 -8.47 -0.75
CA VAL A 56 -16.11 -7.42 -0.35
C VAL A 56 -14.74 -7.64 -0.96
N GLN A 57 -14.02 -6.54 -1.21
CA GLN A 57 -12.64 -6.60 -1.67
C GLN A 57 -11.75 -7.14 -0.53
N SER A 58 -10.86 -8.07 -0.86
CA SER A 58 -9.87 -8.57 0.08
C SER A 58 -8.87 -7.47 0.42
N VAL A 59 -8.57 -7.32 1.72
CA VAL A 59 -7.52 -6.43 2.18
C VAL A 59 -6.49 -7.23 2.99
N SER A 60 -5.22 -6.90 2.83
CA SER A 60 -4.14 -7.53 3.57
C SER A 60 -3.07 -6.49 3.87
N ALA A 61 -2.17 -6.81 4.81
CA ALA A 61 -1.07 -5.91 5.12
C ALA A 61 -0.22 -5.66 3.86
N MET A 62 0.10 -4.40 3.64
CA MET A 62 0.91 -3.95 2.51
C MET A 62 2.30 -3.64 3.00
N GLN A 63 3.32 -4.22 2.37
CA GLN A 63 4.72 -4.02 2.77
C GLN A 63 5.49 -3.23 1.72
N PHE A 64 6.13 -2.17 2.18
CA PHE A 64 6.95 -1.30 1.33
C PHE A 64 8.39 -1.39 1.83
N THR A 65 9.31 -1.69 0.93
CA THR A 65 10.74 -1.79 1.26
C THR A 65 11.41 -0.45 0.98
N CYS A 66 12.19 0.02 1.96
CA CYS A 66 12.90 1.29 1.89
C CYS A 66 14.35 1.11 2.32
N ASN A 67 15.23 1.99 1.86
CA ASN A 67 16.57 2.09 2.44
C ASN A 67 16.45 2.67 3.86
N TYR A 68 17.23 2.12 4.79
CA TYR A 68 17.20 2.58 6.17
C TYR A 68 17.72 4.02 6.28
N ASP A 69 16.95 4.85 7.01
CA ASP A 69 17.31 6.21 7.37
C ASP A 69 16.80 6.44 8.78
N LYS A 70 17.70 6.76 9.71
CA LYS A 70 17.34 6.89 11.12
C LYS A 70 16.28 7.95 11.38
N GLU A 71 16.39 9.11 10.74
CA GLU A 71 15.43 10.19 10.92
C GLU A 71 14.04 9.80 10.42
N LYS A 72 13.99 9.18 9.24
CA LYS A 72 12.73 8.71 8.66
C LYS A 72 12.13 7.57 9.49
N PHE A 73 12.96 6.63 9.93
CA PHE A 73 12.52 5.53 10.78
C PHE A 73 11.88 6.05 12.08
N ASP A 74 12.56 6.96 12.77
CA ASP A 74 12.07 7.53 14.03
C ASP A 74 10.76 8.31 13.81
N ALA A 75 10.66 9.10 12.74
CA ALA A 75 9.46 9.86 12.41
C ALA A 75 8.27 8.95 12.11
N ILE A 76 8.49 7.89 11.34
CA ILE A 76 7.44 6.92 11.01
C ILE A 76 7.01 6.14 12.24
N LYS A 77 7.97 5.75 13.08
CA LYS A 77 7.68 5.02 14.32
C LYS A 77 6.81 5.80 15.30
N LYS A 78 6.98 7.12 15.34
CA LYS A 78 6.18 7.99 16.21
C LYS A 78 4.69 7.97 15.86
N THR A 79 4.37 7.80 14.58
CA THR A 79 2.99 7.78 14.09
C THR A 79 2.46 6.36 13.88
N ALA A 80 3.23 5.35 14.26
CA ALA A 80 2.81 3.95 14.13
C ALA A 80 1.57 3.66 14.96
N ASN A 81 0.70 2.78 14.44
CA ASN A 81 -0.52 2.33 15.10
C ASN A 81 -1.55 3.45 15.33
N THR A 82 -1.49 4.50 14.54
CA THR A 82 -2.51 5.57 14.53
C THR A 82 -3.18 5.61 13.15
N ASP A 83 -4.46 5.97 13.13
CA ASP A 83 -5.19 6.08 11.87
C ASP A 83 -4.63 7.21 11.02
N GLN A 84 -4.29 6.88 9.78
CA GLN A 84 -3.76 7.85 8.82
C GLN A 84 -4.30 7.59 7.42
N ILE A 85 -4.20 8.60 6.58
CA ILE A 85 -4.51 8.50 5.16
C ILE A 85 -3.19 8.33 4.42
N TYR A 86 -3.13 7.33 3.56
CA TYR A 86 -1.95 7.01 2.76
C TYR A 86 -2.25 7.24 1.29
N GLU A 87 -1.22 7.67 0.56
CA GLU A 87 -1.32 7.87 -0.88
C GLU A 87 -0.04 7.39 -1.55
N LEU A 88 -0.18 6.57 -2.57
CA LEU A 88 0.93 6.15 -3.42
C LEU A 88 0.76 6.80 -4.78
N ASP A 89 1.70 7.68 -5.14
CA ASP A 89 1.67 8.44 -6.36
C ASP A 89 2.63 7.82 -7.38
N PHE A 90 2.15 7.63 -8.60
CA PHE A 90 2.96 7.19 -9.73
C PHE A 90 3.32 8.37 -10.61
N GLY A 91 4.62 8.50 -10.91
CA GLY A 91 5.14 9.59 -11.72
C GLY A 91 5.28 10.89 -10.94
N ALA A 92 5.87 11.90 -11.56
CA ALA A 92 6.06 13.20 -10.94
C ALA A 92 4.69 13.81 -10.59
N ASP A 93 4.51 14.20 -9.33
CA ASP A 93 3.26 14.77 -8.81
C ASP A 93 2.02 13.86 -9.01
N GLY A 94 2.26 12.56 -9.16
CA GLY A 94 1.17 11.59 -9.33
C GLY A 94 0.49 11.63 -10.68
N LYS A 95 1.15 12.13 -11.71
CA LYS A 95 0.53 12.28 -13.03
C LYS A 95 0.16 10.95 -13.69
N ASP A 96 0.81 9.85 -13.31
CA ASP A 96 0.54 8.51 -13.86
C ASP A 96 -0.46 7.71 -13.02
N GLY A 97 -1.00 8.31 -11.97
CA GLY A 97 -2.01 7.72 -11.12
C GLY A 97 -1.74 7.93 -9.64
N LYS A 98 -2.81 7.97 -8.86
CA LYS A 98 -2.75 8.09 -7.41
C LYS A 98 -3.66 7.04 -6.80
N PHE A 99 -3.16 6.36 -5.77
CA PHE A 99 -3.92 5.36 -5.02
C PHE A 99 -3.92 5.77 -3.56
N SER A 100 -5.09 5.87 -2.95
CA SER A 100 -5.20 6.27 -1.56
C SER A 100 -6.06 5.30 -0.77
N TRP A 101 -5.79 5.24 0.54
CA TRP A 101 -6.53 4.41 1.48
C TRP A 101 -6.30 4.92 2.89
N LYS A 102 -7.10 4.43 3.82
CA LYS A 102 -6.92 4.68 5.25
C LYS A 102 -6.40 3.42 5.93
N GLY A 103 -5.63 3.59 6.97
CA GLY A 103 -5.13 2.45 7.73
C GLY A 103 -4.17 2.87 8.83
N GLN A 104 -3.44 1.88 9.32
CA GLN A 104 -2.40 2.06 10.34
C GLN A 104 -1.13 1.40 9.85
N HIS A 105 0.00 1.91 10.31
CA HIS A 105 1.29 1.37 9.89
C HIS A 105 2.16 0.98 11.08
N ASP A 106 3.12 0.12 10.81
CA ASP A 106 4.24 -0.17 11.68
C ASP A 106 5.51 -0.22 10.83
N ILE A 107 6.67 -0.14 11.45
CA ILE A 107 7.94 -0.13 10.74
C ILE A 107 8.96 -0.97 11.51
N PHE A 108 9.79 -1.69 10.77
CA PHE A 108 10.86 -2.49 11.35
C PHE A 108 12.06 -2.53 10.41
N VAL A 109 13.22 -2.84 11.00
CA VAL A 109 14.47 -2.95 10.24
C VAL A 109 14.64 -4.40 9.78
N ASN A 110 14.96 -4.56 8.50
CA ASN A 110 15.18 -5.88 7.92
C ASN A 110 16.48 -6.50 8.39
N GLU A 111 16.59 -7.83 8.23
CA GLU A 111 17.85 -8.52 8.47
C GLU A 111 18.96 -7.94 7.62
N GLY A 112 20.14 -7.81 8.23
CA GLY A 112 21.34 -7.40 7.51
C GLY A 112 22.19 -8.60 7.13
N ALA A 113 23.00 -8.44 6.10
CA ALA A 113 23.96 -9.44 5.65
C ALA A 113 25.22 -8.76 5.16
N VAL A 114 26.31 -9.52 5.09
CA VAL A 114 27.55 -9.02 4.48
C VAL A 114 27.26 -8.66 3.02
N ASN A 115 27.71 -7.49 2.59
CA ASN A 115 27.50 -6.94 1.25
C ASN A 115 26.04 -6.56 0.96
N GLY A 116 25.17 -6.57 1.99
CA GLY A 116 23.79 -6.10 1.84
C GLY A 116 23.65 -4.64 2.24
N ALA A 117 22.66 -3.96 1.69
CA ALA A 117 22.27 -2.62 2.15
C ALA A 117 21.39 -2.73 3.38
N ARG A 118 21.43 -1.72 4.25
CA ARG A 118 20.49 -1.64 5.36
C ARG A 118 19.14 -1.20 4.81
N GLU A 119 18.11 -1.97 5.14
CA GLU A 119 16.76 -1.73 4.65
C GLU A 119 15.77 -1.76 5.81
N MET A 120 14.66 -1.05 5.63
CA MET A 120 13.55 -1.09 6.56
C MET A 120 12.27 -1.43 5.80
N THR A 121 11.33 -2.05 6.50
CA THR A 121 10.03 -2.39 5.93
C THR A 121 8.94 -1.61 6.65
N LEU A 122 8.15 -0.89 5.87
CA LEU A 122 6.95 -0.22 6.33
C LEU A 122 5.76 -1.12 6.03
N SER A 123 5.07 -1.58 7.07
CA SER A 123 3.90 -2.44 6.95
C SER A 123 2.65 -1.62 7.22
N ILE A 124 1.74 -1.55 6.27
CA ILE A 124 0.50 -0.81 6.40
C ILE A 124 -0.67 -1.79 6.35
N LEU A 125 -1.53 -1.73 7.37
CA LEU A 125 -2.77 -2.51 7.39
C LEU A 125 -3.91 -1.59 6.97
N PRO A 126 -4.45 -1.75 5.74
CA PRO A 126 -5.53 -0.88 5.30
C PRO A 126 -6.84 -1.17 6.03
N SER A 127 -7.59 -0.12 6.33
CA SER A 127 -8.93 -0.23 6.90
C SER A 127 -10.03 0.11 5.89
N THR A 128 -9.64 0.58 4.70
CA THR A 128 -10.55 0.85 3.59
C THR A 128 -10.00 0.27 2.30
N GLU A 129 -10.84 0.16 1.28
CA GLU A 129 -10.39 -0.24 -0.06
C GLU A 129 -9.42 0.81 -0.64
N VAL A 130 -8.48 0.31 -1.39
CA VAL A 130 -7.50 1.14 -2.11
C VAL A 130 -8.12 1.77 -3.35
#